data_f2dafc604a4af718aca70624f6c75c84
#
_entry.id   f2dafc604a4af718aca70624f6c75c84
#
_cell.length_a   1.000
_cell.length_b   1.000
_cell.length_c   1.000
_cell.angle_alpha   90.00
_cell.angle_beta   90.00
_cell.angle_gamma   90.00
#
_symmetry.space_group_name_H-M   'P 1'
#
loop_
_entity.id
_entity.type
_entity.pdbx_description
1 polymer ?
#
loop_
_entity_poly.entity_id
_entity_poly.type
_entity_poly.pdbx_seq_one_letter_code
_entity_poly.pdbx_strand_id
1 'polypeptide(L)'
;AILEPIVSAEILTPKKYIGSIMTLCQKKRGIYKNTQYLSPEKAQLHYDLPLGEIIFDFYDKLKSISSGYASFDYELKEFQKAQLQKLDILIHSEPVDALSTICHADHAYHRGVALCSKLKELIPRQMFEVAIQAALNNRIIARTTIRAIKKNVTAKCYGGDITRKRKLWEKQKKGKKRMKMIGKVEVPQEALLAVLKVDSDWLNESLLAIHALTTL
;
A
#
# COMPACT_ATOMS: atom_id res chain seq x y z
N ALA A 1 -1.99 5.26 24.16
CA ALA A 1 -2.63 6.00 23.07
C ALA A 1 -1.53 6.60 22.21
N ILE A 2 -1.61 6.42 20.91
CA ILE A 2 -0.66 7.01 19.97
C ILE A 2 -1.18 8.43 19.65
N LEU A 3 -0.27 9.42 19.67
CA LEU A 3 -0.57 10.79 19.29
C LEU A 3 -0.15 11.01 17.84
N GLU A 4 -1.01 11.67 17.06
CA GLU A 4 -0.78 12.02 15.67
C GLU A 4 -0.69 13.55 15.54
N PRO A 5 0.33 14.10 14.86
CA PRO A 5 0.41 15.52 14.60
C PRO A 5 -0.67 15.94 13.60
N ILE A 6 -1.44 16.96 13.98
CA ILE A 6 -2.47 17.58 13.14
C ILE A 6 -1.96 18.92 12.65
N VAL A 7 -2.20 19.21 11.39
CA VAL A 7 -1.88 20.50 10.77
C VAL A 7 -3.14 21.26 10.41
N SER A 8 -3.08 22.57 10.54
CA SER A 8 -4.04 23.49 9.94
C SER A 8 -3.62 23.77 8.51
N ALA A 9 -4.44 23.34 7.57
CA ALA A 9 -4.16 23.41 6.15
C ALA A 9 -5.04 24.44 5.46
N GLU A 10 -4.44 25.23 4.58
CA GLU A 10 -5.09 26.25 3.75
C GLU A 10 -4.92 25.88 2.28
N ILE A 11 -6.02 25.75 1.56
CA ILE A 11 -6.03 25.39 0.15
C ILE A 11 -6.69 26.50 -0.64
N LEU A 12 -5.94 27.25 -1.43
CA LEU A 12 -6.46 28.26 -2.35
C LEU A 12 -6.73 27.62 -3.70
N THR A 13 -7.98 27.74 -4.21
CA THR A 13 -8.38 27.07 -5.43
C THR A 13 -9.44 27.86 -6.21
N PRO A 14 -9.52 27.70 -7.54
CA PRO A 14 -10.68 28.13 -8.31
C PRO A 14 -11.95 27.36 -7.89
N LYS A 15 -13.10 28.06 -7.89
CA LYS A 15 -14.39 27.52 -7.42
C LYS A 15 -14.77 26.18 -8.04
N LYS A 16 -14.46 25.97 -9.31
CA LYS A 16 -14.79 24.72 -10.04
C LYS A 16 -14.16 23.46 -9.48
N TYR A 17 -13.07 23.56 -8.70
CA TYR A 17 -12.35 22.42 -8.14
C TYR A 17 -12.67 22.13 -6.66
N ILE A 18 -13.48 22.96 -6.00
CA ILE A 18 -13.80 22.84 -4.58
C ILE A 18 -14.29 21.42 -4.25
N GLY A 19 -15.27 20.88 -4.99
CA GLY A 19 -15.83 19.56 -4.71
C GLY A 19 -14.80 18.42 -4.79
N SER A 20 -13.94 18.44 -5.81
CA SER A 20 -12.88 17.44 -5.97
C SER A 20 -11.85 17.52 -4.84
N ILE A 21 -11.49 18.74 -4.42
CA ILE A 21 -10.54 18.97 -3.32
C ILE A 21 -11.15 18.54 -1.98
N MET A 22 -12.43 18.86 -1.73
CA MET A 22 -13.13 18.40 -0.53
C MET A 22 -13.15 16.87 -0.44
N THR A 23 -13.42 16.19 -1.56
CA THR A 23 -13.36 14.73 -1.64
C THR A 23 -11.96 14.19 -1.35
N LEU A 24 -10.90 14.83 -1.85
CA LEU A 24 -9.52 14.47 -1.54
C LEU A 24 -9.23 14.62 -0.05
N CYS A 25 -9.58 15.76 0.56
CA CYS A 25 -9.38 16.02 1.98
C CYS A 25 -10.13 15.01 2.87
N GLN A 26 -11.38 14.66 2.53
CA GLN A 26 -12.15 13.63 3.24
C GLN A 26 -11.45 12.27 3.20
N LYS A 27 -10.94 11.84 2.04
CA LYS A 27 -10.18 10.58 1.90
C LYS A 27 -8.90 10.58 2.74
N LYS A 28 -8.33 11.74 2.99
CA LYS A 28 -7.15 11.94 3.84
C LYS A 28 -7.51 12.26 5.29
N ARG A 29 -8.69 11.87 5.74
CA ARG A 29 -9.20 12.06 7.11
C ARG A 29 -9.25 13.54 7.54
N GLY A 30 -9.34 14.46 6.58
CA GLY A 30 -9.39 15.90 6.84
C GLY A 30 -10.73 16.32 7.47
N ILE A 31 -10.63 17.14 8.49
CA ILE A 31 -11.77 17.76 9.15
C ILE A 31 -11.97 19.15 8.56
N TYR A 32 -13.09 19.33 7.86
CA TYR A 32 -13.48 20.62 7.29
C TYR A 32 -13.70 21.67 8.39
N LYS A 33 -13.20 22.87 8.20
CA LYS A 33 -13.41 24.01 9.10
C LYS A 33 -14.31 25.06 8.47
N ASN A 34 -13.82 25.73 7.44
CA ASN A 34 -14.56 26.77 6.74
C ASN A 34 -14.08 26.93 5.29
N THR A 35 -14.86 27.69 4.53
CA THR A 35 -14.51 28.17 3.18
C THR A 35 -14.67 29.67 3.13
N GLN A 36 -13.61 30.37 2.74
CA GLN A 36 -13.63 31.81 2.48
C GLN A 36 -13.58 32.06 0.98
N TYR A 37 -14.52 32.88 0.47
CA TYR A 37 -14.51 33.30 -0.92
C TYR A 37 -13.73 34.60 -1.04
N LEU A 38 -12.53 34.55 -1.62
CA LEU A 38 -11.66 35.72 -1.80
C LEU A 38 -12.10 36.56 -3.02
N SER A 39 -12.75 35.89 -4.00
CA SER A 39 -13.36 36.52 -5.18
C SER A 39 -14.46 35.61 -5.72
N PRO A 40 -15.29 36.07 -6.68
CA PRO A 40 -16.31 35.20 -7.32
C PRO A 40 -15.75 33.90 -7.91
N GLU A 41 -14.48 33.89 -8.29
CA GLU A 41 -13.81 32.78 -8.97
C GLU A 41 -12.86 31.97 -8.06
N LYS A 42 -12.47 32.49 -6.88
CA LYS A 42 -11.46 31.88 -6.00
C LYS A 42 -11.96 31.70 -4.60
N ALA A 43 -11.69 30.53 -4.04
CA ALA A 43 -12.01 30.18 -2.65
C ALA A 43 -10.76 29.65 -1.93
N GLN A 44 -10.72 29.87 -0.64
CA GLN A 44 -9.76 29.33 0.31
C GLN A 44 -10.49 28.37 1.23
N LEU A 45 -10.03 27.11 1.23
CA LEU A 45 -10.56 26.05 2.06
C LEU A 45 -9.66 25.85 3.27
N HIS A 46 -10.22 25.75 4.46
CA HIS A 46 -9.49 25.47 5.70
C HIS A 46 -9.86 24.08 6.21
N TYR A 47 -8.84 23.28 6.48
CA TYR A 47 -8.95 21.91 6.97
C TYR A 47 -7.96 21.64 8.09
N ASP A 48 -8.35 20.82 9.06
CA ASP A 48 -7.40 20.14 9.92
C ASP A 48 -7.08 18.77 9.28
N LEU A 49 -5.81 18.50 9.00
CA LEU A 49 -5.36 17.29 8.34
C LEU A 49 -4.28 16.59 9.18
N PRO A 50 -4.27 15.25 9.25
CA PRO A 50 -3.16 14.52 9.82
C PRO A 50 -1.90 14.70 8.96
N LEU A 51 -0.78 15.07 9.60
CA LEU A 51 0.48 15.31 8.88
C LEU A 51 0.93 14.10 8.07
N GLY A 52 0.76 12.89 8.63
CA GLY A 52 1.13 11.64 7.94
C GLY A 52 0.39 11.38 6.63
N GLU A 53 -0.79 11.97 6.45
CA GLU A 53 -1.61 11.80 5.23
C GLU A 53 -1.24 12.78 4.12
N ILE A 54 -0.48 13.85 4.42
CA ILE A 54 -0.15 14.90 3.45
C ILE A 54 1.30 14.85 2.95
N ILE A 55 2.22 14.21 3.71
CA ILE A 55 3.65 14.25 3.42
C ILE A 55 4.01 13.63 2.07
N PHE A 56 3.36 12.52 1.68
CA PHE A 56 3.84 11.74 0.55
C PHE A 56 3.24 12.16 -0.79
N ASP A 57 1.92 12.20 -0.93
CA ASP A 57 1.28 12.28 -2.24
C ASP A 57 0.16 13.32 -2.35
N PHE A 58 -0.18 13.96 -1.24
CA PHE A 58 -1.29 14.92 -1.17
C PHE A 58 -1.10 16.10 -2.13
N TYR A 59 0.09 16.69 -2.13
CA TYR A 59 0.39 17.83 -2.98
C TYR A 59 0.28 17.49 -4.47
N ASP A 60 0.84 16.37 -4.89
CA ASP A 60 0.80 15.93 -6.28
C ASP A 60 -0.63 15.64 -6.73
N LYS A 61 -1.43 14.99 -5.88
CA LYS A 61 -2.86 14.76 -6.14
C LYS A 61 -3.65 16.07 -6.18
N LEU A 62 -3.38 16.98 -5.27
CA LEU A 62 -4.02 18.30 -5.24
C LEU A 62 -3.76 19.07 -6.55
N LYS A 63 -2.50 19.08 -7.00
CA LYS A 63 -2.11 19.71 -8.28
C LYS A 63 -2.77 19.01 -9.46
N SER A 64 -2.79 17.69 -9.48
CA SER A 64 -3.42 16.90 -10.55
C SER A 64 -4.91 17.21 -10.70
N ILE A 65 -5.70 17.15 -9.61
CA ILE A 65 -7.15 17.37 -9.65
C ILE A 65 -7.54 18.84 -9.90
N SER A 66 -6.65 19.78 -9.58
CA SER A 66 -6.85 21.21 -9.80
C SER A 66 -6.22 21.73 -11.10
N SER A 67 -5.69 20.84 -11.94
CA SER A 67 -4.95 21.23 -13.16
C SER A 67 -3.80 22.22 -12.88
N GLY A 68 -3.15 22.06 -11.73
CA GLY A 68 -2.05 22.92 -11.28
C GLY A 68 -2.46 24.23 -10.58
N TYR A 69 -3.75 24.57 -10.53
CA TYR A 69 -4.21 25.86 -10.02
C TYR A 69 -4.28 25.97 -8.50
N ALA A 70 -4.42 24.85 -7.76
CA ALA A 70 -4.51 24.91 -6.31
C ALA A 70 -3.15 25.22 -5.67
N SER A 71 -3.14 26.10 -4.67
CA SER A 71 -2.02 26.32 -3.75
C SER A 71 -2.33 25.68 -2.42
N PHE A 72 -1.30 25.20 -1.73
CA PHE A 72 -1.43 24.50 -0.46
C PHE A 72 -0.37 25.03 0.50
N ASP A 73 -0.81 25.42 1.67
CA ASP A 73 0.02 25.80 2.79
C ASP A 73 -0.49 25.13 4.07
N TYR A 74 0.38 24.87 5.04
CA TYR A 74 -0.01 24.27 6.29
C TYR A 74 0.93 24.64 7.44
N GLU A 75 0.36 24.70 8.63
CA GLU A 75 1.07 24.93 9.88
C GLU A 75 0.77 23.82 10.88
N LEU A 76 1.77 23.42 11.66
CA LEU A 76 1.60 22.45 12.73
C LEU A 76 0.70 23.05 13.82
N LYS A 77 -0.40 22.36 14.15
CA LYS A 77 -1.37 22.84 15.13
C LYS A 77 -1.19 22.17 16.49
N GLU A 78 -1.45 20.89 16.58
CA GLU A 78 -1.43 20.14 17.84
C GLU A 78 -1.27 18.64 17.60
N PHE A 79 -1.04 17.89 18.69
CA PHE A 79 -1.05 16.43 18.65
C PHE A 79 -2.40 15.91 19.17
N GLN A 80 -3.07 15.09 18.40
CA GLN A 80 -4.34 14.47 18.78
C GLN A 80 -4.21 12.96 18.93
N LYS A 81 -5.03 12.37 19.79
CA LYS A 81 -5.12 10.90 19.91
C LYS A 81 -5.75 10.32 18.64
N ALA A 82 -5.08 9.35 18.05
CA ALA A 82 -5.56 8.67 16.86
C ALA A 82 -5.51 7.14 17.03
N GLN A 83 -6.38 6.44 16.28
CA GLN A 83 -6.41 4.99 16.23
C GLN A 83 -5.37 4.45 15.25
N LEU A 84 -4.11 4.80 15.50
CA LEU A 84 -2.99 4.32 14.71
C LEU A 84 -2.55 2.92 15.18
N GLN A 85 -2.20 2.08 14.22
CA GLN A 85 -1.71 0.72 14.45
C GLN A 85 -0.46 0.46 13.62
N LYS A 86 0.45 -0.35 14.15
CA LYS A 86 1.60 -0.85 13.40
C LYS A 86 1.14 -1.98 12.49
N LEU A 87 1.35 -1.80 11.19
CA LEU A 87 1.17 -2.82 10.17
C LEU A 87 2.52 -3.50 9.94
N ASP A 88 2.64 -4.73 10.38
CA ASP A 88 3.84 -5.55 10.21
C ASP A 88 3.77 -6.33 8.90
N ILE A 89 4.87 -6.34 8.16
CA ILE A 89 5.03 -7.16 6.96
C ILE A 89 5.93 -8.35 7.29
N LEU A 90 5.40 -9.54 7.06
CA LEU A 90 6.14 -10.79 7.24
C LEU A 90 6.46 -11.39 5.87
N ILE A 91 7.72 -11.70 5.66
CA ILE A 91 8.18 -12.42 4.49
C ILE A 91 8.67 -13.78 4.96
N HIS A 92 8.08 -14.82 4.42
CA HIS A 92 8.41 -16.19 4.83
C HIS A 92 8.20 -16.46 6.33
N SER A 93 7.18 -15.83 6.93
CA SER A 93 6.84 -15.85 8.36
C SER A 93 7.83 -15.11 9.27
N GLU A 94 8.84 -14.44 8.74
CA GLU A 94 9.77 -13.59 9.48
C GLU A 94 9.34 -12.11 9.32
N PRO A 95 9.21 -11.36 10.41
CA PRO A 95 8.89 -9.94 10.33
C PRO A 95 10.05 -9.15 9.74
N VAL A 96 9.76 -8.22 8.85
CA VAL A 96 10.73 -7.31 8.23
C VAL A 96 10.41 -5.90 8.67
N ASP A 97 11.10 -5.41 9.72
CA ASP A 97 10.82 -4.11 10.32
C ASP A 97 10.95 -2.94 9.33
N ALA A 98 11.87 -3.04 8.38
CA ALA A 98 12.05 -2.02 7.35
C ALA A 98 10.84 -1.85 6.40
N LEU A 99 9.93 -2.84 6.35
CA LEU A 99 8.70 -2.80 5.57
C LEU A 99 7.47 -2.49 6.45
N SER A 100 7.64 -2.44 7.78
CA SER A 100 6.56 -2.14 8.70
C SER A 100 6.20 -0.65 8.65
N THR A 101 4.91 -0.35 8.72
CA THR A 101 4.41 1.04 8.65
C THR A 101 3.38 1.29 9.75
N ILE A 102 3.19 2.57 10.09
CA ILE A 102 2.11 2.98 10.98
C ILE A 102 0.98 3.52 10.10
N CYS A 103 -0.23 3.04 10.31
CA CYS A 103 -1.39 3.50 9.57
C CYS A 103 -2.64 3.54 10.47
N HIS A 104 -3.66 4.29 10.04
CA HIS A 104 -4.95 4.31 10.72
C HIS A 104 -5.65 2.96 10.57
N ALA A 105 -6.39 2.53 11.61
CA ALA A 105 -7.05 1.24 11.65
C ALA A 105 -7.96 0.98 10.45
N ASP A 106 -8.72 1.98 10.01
CA ASP A 106 -9.67 1.87 8.89
C ASP A 106 -8.98 1.60 7.55
N HIS A 107 -7.75 2.09 7.37
CA HIS A 107 -6.99 1.95 6.12
C HIS A 107 -6.06 0.73 6.12
N ALA A 108 -5.84 0.12 7.29
CA ALA A 108 -4.84 -0.93 7.48
C ALA A 108 -5.03 -2.16 6.59
N TYR A 109 -6.28 -2.61 6.39
CA TYR A 109 -6.58 -3.75 5.54
C TYR A 109 -6.21 -3.49 4.08
N HIS A 110 -6.71 -2.38 3.52
CA HIS A 110 -6.46 -2.02 2.12
C HIS A 110 -4.97 -1.78 1.86
N ARG A 111 -4.30 -1.09 2.77
CA ARG A 111 -2.85 -0.88 2.72
C ARG A 111 -2.08 -2.20 2.78
N GLY A 112 -2.48 -3.13 3.65
CA GLY A 112 -1.89 -4.46 3.76
C GLY A 112 -2.02 -5.27 2.47
N VAL A 113 -3.21 -5.26 1.84
CA VAL A 113 -3.45 -5.94 0.55
C VAL A 113 -2.61 -5.33 -0.56
N ALA A 114 -2.58 -4.01 -0.68
CA ALA A 114 -1.81 -3.30 -1.70
C ALA A 114 -0.30 -3.54 -1.55
N LEU A 115 0.24 -3.46 -0.32
CA LEU A 115 1.64 -3.77 -0.02
C LEU A 115 1.99 -5.22 -0.38
N CYS A 116 1.17 -6.18 0.04
CA CYS A 116 1.40 -7.60 -0.28
C CYS A 116 1.41 -7.84 -1.80
N SER A 117 0.54 -7.18 -2.55
CA SER A 117 0.47 -7.29 -4.01
C SER A 117 1.71 -6.68 -4.67
N LYS A 118 2.11 -5.49 -4.25
CA LYS A 118 3.30 -4.80 -4.78
C LYS A 118 4.59 -5.55 -4.47
N LEU A 119 4.75 -6.03 -3.25
CA LEU A 119 5.90 -6.84 -2.85
C LEU A 119 6.00 -8.15 -3.63
N LYS A 120 4.86 -8.77 -3.98
CA LYS A 120 4.83 -9.97 -4.83
C LYS A 120 5.39 -9.72 -6.24
N GLU A 121 5.22 -8.52 -6.78
CA GLU A 121 5.76 -8.14 -8.09
C GLU A 121 7.26 -7.89 -8.03
N LEU A 122 7.73 -7.25 -6.96
CA LEU A 122 9.10 -6.80 -6.82
C LEU A 122 10.06 -7.89 -6.31
N ILE A 123 9.58 -8.78 -5.44
CA ILE A 123 10.42 -9.85 -4.89
C ILE A 123 10.55 -10.97 -5.92
N PRO A 124 11.79 -11.34 -6.34
CA PRO A 124 12.02 -12.35 -7.34
C PRO A 124 11.60 -13.73 -6.84
N ARG A 125 11.13 -14.58 -7.78
CA ARG A 125 10.75 -15.96 -7.49
C ARG A 125 11.96 -16.75 -7.03
N GLN A 126 11.77 -17.51 -5.95
CA GLN A 126 12.80 -18.38 -5.36
C GLN A 126 12.57 -19.86 -5.75
N MET A 127 13.52 -20.73 -5.38
CA MET A 127 13.38 -22.19 -5.57
C MET A 127 12.30 -22.79 -4.67
N PHE A 128 11.82 -22.05 -3.69
CA PHE A 128 10.74 -22.42 -2.77
C PHE A 128 9.63 -21.36 -2.81
N GLU A 129 8.50 -21.67 -2.23
CA GLU A 129 7.35 -20.79 -2.13
C GLU A 129 7.57 -19.77 -1.01
N VAL A 130 7.40 -18.48 -1.33
CA VAL A 130 7.53 -17.38 -0.39
C VAL A 130 6.14 -16.83 -0.06
N ALA A 131 5.76 -16.88 1.20
CA ALA A 131 4.56 -16.23 1.68
C ALA A 131 4.88 -14.79 2.10
N ILE A 132 4.09 -13.82 1.63
CA ILE A 132 4.12 -12.43 2.05
C ILE A 132 2.81 -12.19 2.81
N GLN A 133 2.91 -11.66 4.01
CA GLN A 133 1.76 -11.48 4.89
C GLN A 133 1.81 -10.09 5.51
N ALA A 134 0.65 -9.47 5.65
CA ALA A 134 0.48 -8.25 6.42
C ALA A 134 -0.27 -8.59 7.70
N ALA A 135 0.23 -8.15 8.84
CA ALA A 135 -0.33 -8.43 10.15
C ALA A 135 -0.55 -7.17 10.97
N LEU A 136 -1.65 -7.14 11.71
CA LEU A 136 -1.97 -6.14 12.73
C LEU A 136 -2.03 -6.85 14.09
N ASN A 137 -1.26 -6.37 15.07
CA ASN A 137 -1.24 -6.96 16.40
C ASN A 137 -1.12 -8.50 16.37
N ASN A 138 -0.19 -9.02 15.57
CA ASN A 138 0.07 -10.44 15.32
C ASN A 138 -1.07 -11.21 14.60
N ARG A 139 -2.15 -10.52 14.17
CA ARG A 139 -3.20 -11.13 13.37
C ARG A 139 -2.97 -10.84 11.89
N ILE A 140 -2.86 -11.89 11.08
CA ILE A 140 -2.72 -11.76 9.63
C ILE A 140 -4.02 -11.24 9.03
N ILE A 141 -3.95 -10.09 8.35
CA ILE A 141 -5.08 -9.44 7.68
C ILE A 141 -5.05 -9.62 6.16
N ALA A 142 -3.84 -9.75 5.58
CA ALA A 142 -3.68 -10.00 4.16
C ALA A 142 -2.55 -10.99 3.91
N ARG A 143 -2.68 -11.79 2.87
CA ARG A 143 -1.65 -12.76 2.47
C ARG A 143 -1.59 -12.90 0.96
N THR A 144 -0.38 -12.94 0.44
CA THR A 144 -0.11 -13.33 -0.94
C THR A 144 1.04 -14.32 -0.99
N THR A 145 1.22 -14.99 -2.11
CA THR A 145 2.22 -16.04 -2.23
C THR A 145 2.95 -15.94 -3.57
N ILE A 146 4.28 -15.93 -3.51
CA ILE A 146 5.15 -16.04 -4.67
C ILE A 146 5.40 -17.52 -4.93
N ARG A 147 4.98 -18.01 -6.09
CA ARG A 147 5.16 -19.42 -6.45
C ARG A 147 6.63 -19.76 -6.68
N ALA A 148 7.07 -20.93 -6.21
CA ALA A 148 8.41 -21.44 -6.47
C ALA A 148 8.72 -21.60 -7.96
N ILE A 149 9.98 -21.43 -8.34
CA ILE A 149 10.45 -21.78 -9.68
C ILE A 149 10.29 -23.29 -9.86
N LYS A 150 9.63 -23.72 -10.94
CA LYS A 150 9.50 -25.13 -11.31
C LYS A 150 10.59 -25.49 -12.33
N LYS A 151 11.48 -26.42 -11.94
CA LYS A 151 12.39 -27.07 -12.88
C LYS A 151 11.76 -28.36 -13.37
N ASN A 152 11.71 -28.58 -14.68
CA ASN A 152 11.21 -29.83 -15.24
C ASN A 152 12.25 -30.93 -15.06
N VAL A 153 12.14 -31.67 -13.95
CA VAL A 153 13.07 -32.75 -13.60
C VAL A 153 12.84 -34.04 -14.42
N THR A 154 11.72 -34.12 -15.15
CA THR A 154 11.37 -35.28 -15.97
C THR A 154 11.60 -35.06 -17.46
N ALA A 155 12.10 -33.88 -17.88
CA ALA A 155 12.33 -33.56 -19.29
C ALA A 155 13.25 -34.57 -20.02
N LYS A 156 14.23 -35.13 -19.31
CA LYS A 156 15.16 -36.13 -19.86
C LYS A 156 14.69 -37.58 -19.68
N CYS A 157 13.47 -37.81 -19.15
CA CYS A 157 12.91 -39.14 -18.98
C CYS A 157 12.09 -39.48 -20.21
N TYR A 158 12.73 -39.93 -21.30
CA TYR A 158 12.11 -40.50 -22.46
C TYR A 158 11.63 -41.92 -22.10
N GLY A 159 10.37 -42.23 -22.40
CA GLY A 159 9.78 -43.52 -22.10
C GLY A 159 8.85 -43.52 -20.88
N GLY A 160 7.97 -44.51 -20.85
CA GLY A 160 6.75 -44.53 -20.03
C GLY A 160 6.89 -44.90 -18.57
N ASP A 161 8.08 -45.00 -17.97
CA ASP A 161 8.19 -45.37 -16.56
C ASP A 161 7.67 -44.27 -15.62
N ILE A 162 6.41 -44.38 -15.30
CA ILE A 162 5.70 -43.49 -14.38
C ILE A 162 6.32 -43.55 -12.98
N THR A 163 6.81 -44.70 -12.55
CA THR A 163 7.40 -44.90 -11.22
C THR A 163 8.66 -44.05 -11.06
N ARG A 164 9.52 -44.03 -12.08
CA ARG A 164 10.74 -43.18 -12.10
C ARG A 164 10.41 -41.70 -12.09
N LYS A 165 9.44 -41.27 -12.89
CA LYS A 165 8.95 -39.86 -12.90
C LYS A 165 8.44 -39.46 -11.53
N ARG A 166 7.64 -40.31 -10.88
CA ARG A 166 7.06 -40.07 -9.55
C ARG A 166 8.17 -39.91 -8.47
N LYS A 167 9.17 -40.79 -8.47
CA LYS A 167 10.33 -40.69 -7.56
C LYS A 167 11.09 -39.36 -7.74
N LEU A 168 11.28 -38.89 -8.97
CA LEU A 168 11.95 -37.61 -9.26
C LEU A 168 11.13 -36.43 -8.73
N TRP A 169 9.79 -36.43 -8.90
CA TRP A 169 8.93 -35.39 -8.35
C TRP A 169 8.92 -35.39 -6.83
N GLU A 170 8.89 -36.55 -6.18
CA GLU A 170 8.96 -36.67 -4.72
C GLU A 170 10.29 -36.15 -4.18
N LYS A 171 11.41 -36.48 -4.85
CA LYS A 171 12.74 -35.94 -4.51
C LYS A 171 12.77 -34.43 -4.64
N GLN A 172 12.21 -33.87 -5.72
CA GLN A 172 12.09 -32.42 -5.90
C GLN A 172 11.25 -31.77 -4.81
N LYS A 173 10.11 -32.37 -4.44
CA LYS A 173 9.22 -31.90 -3.38
C LYS A 173 9.94 -31.86 -2.03
N LYS A 174 10.65 -32.95 -1.68
CA LYS A 174 11.46 -33.01 -0.45
C LYS A 174 12.57 -31.95 -0.43
N GLY A 175 13.28 -31.76 -1.56
CA GLY A 175 14.29 -30.71 -1.70
C GLY A 175 13.74 -29.30 -1.49
N LYS A 176 12.61 -29.00 -2.11
CA LYS A 176 11.92 -27.70 -1.93
C LYS A 176 11.48 -27.46 -0.48
N LYS A 177 10.96 -28.51 0.18
CA LYS A 177 10.59 -28.42 1.60
C LYS A 177 11.79 -28.09 2.50
N ARG A 178 12.95 -28.69 2.25
CA ARG A 178 14.19 -28.37 2.97
C ARG A 178 14.67 -26.94 2.70
N MET A 179 14.66 -26.51 1.43
CA MET A 179 15.03 -25.15 1.05
C MET A 179 14.11 -24.11 1.70
N LYS A 180 12.82 -24.40 1.82
CA LYS A 180 11.87 -23.56 2.51
C LYS A 180 12.18 -23.36 3.99
N MET A 181 12.79 -24.33 4.66
CA MET A 181 13.15 -24.25 6.10
C MET A 181 14.45 -23.46 6.34
N ILE A 182 15.34 -23.39 5.36
CA ILE A 182 16.70 -22.84 5.53
C ILE A 182 16.89 -21.55 4.72
N GLY A 183 16.10 -21.36 3.65
CA GLY A 183 16.27 -20.27 2.71
C GLY A 183 15.86 -18.93 3.30
N LYS A 184 16.77 -17.96 3.23
CA LYS A 184 16.46 -16.54 3.47
C LYS A 184 15.96 -15.92 2.16
N VAL A 185 15.01 -15.01 2.27
CA VAL A 185 14.46 -14.27 1.14
C VAL A 185 15.16 -12.92 1.09
N GLU A 186 15.81 -12.66 -0.04
CA GLU A 186 16.46 -11.38 -0.28
C GLU A 186 15.39 -10.35 -0.71
N VAL A 187 15.34 -9.24 0.02
CA VAL A 187 14.39 -8.14 -0.26
C VAL A 187 15.14 -7.07 -1.04
N PRO A 188 14.76 -6.79 -2.30
CA PRO A 188 15.44 -5.77 -3.10
C PRO A 188 15.13 -4.36 -2.56
N GLN A 189 16.02 -3.41 -2.82
CA GLN A 189 15.85 -2.02 -2.39
C GLN A 189 14.57 -1.38 -2.94
N GLU A 190 14.17 -1.74 -4.15
CA GLU A 190 12.93 -1.24 -4.75
C GLU A 190 11.70 -1.62 -3.92
N ALA A 191 11.73 -2.75 -3.21
CA ALA A 191 10.66 -3.15 -2.31
C ALA A 191 10.53 -2.22 -1.10
N LEU A 192 11.63 -1.69 -0.57
CA LEU A 192 11.63 -0.71 0.51
C LEU A 192 11.04 0.62 0.06
N LEU A 193 11.41 1.08 -1.14
CA LEU A 193 10.86 2.31 -1.72
C LEU A 193 9.37 2.17 -2.08
N ALA A 194 8.94 0.97 -2.46
CA ALA A 194 7.54 0.70 -2.80
C ALA A 194 6.60 0.87 -1.60
N VAL A 195 7.07 0.57 -0.38
CA VAL A 195 6.28 0.79 0.85
C VAL A 195 5.88 2.25 1.02
N LEU A 196 6.78 3.17 0.66
CA LEU A 196 6.53 4.61 0.73
C LEU A 196 5.56 5.11 -0.36
N LYS A 197 5.49 4.41 -1.50
CA LYS A 197 4.67 4.81 -2.66
C LYS A 197 3.28 4.18 -2.68
N VAL A 198 3.03 3.09 -1.97
CA VAL A 198 1.75 2.36 -2.00
C VAL A 198 0.57 3.24 -1.58
N ASP A 199 0.79 4.30 -0.82
CA ASP A 199 -0.27 5.24 -0.46
C ASP A 199 -0.81 6.04 -1.66
N SER A 200 -0.05 6.12 -2.77
CA SER A 200 -0.46 6.85 -3.97
C SER A 200 -1.36 6.04 -4.92
N ASP A 201 -1.14 4.73 -5.03
CA ASP A 201 -1.72 3.94 -6.13
C ASP A 201 -3.15 3.42 -5.86
N TRP A 202 -3.48 3.02 -4.63
CA TRP A 202 -4.80 2.45 -4.33
C TRP A 202 -5.98 3.44 -4.46
N LEU A 203 -5.70 4.75 -4.30
CA LEU A 203 -6.71 5.80 -4.49
C LEU A 203 -7.08 5.98 -5.97
N ASN A 204 -6.16 5.69 -6.89
CA ASN A 204 -6.42 5.76 -8.32
C ASN A 204 -7.28 4.59 -8.80
N GLU A 205 -7.03 3.37 -8.31
CA GLU A 205 -7.84 2.19 -8.67
C GLU A 205 -9.27 2.28 -8.14
N SER A 206 -9.48 2.79 -6.92
CA SER A 206 -10.81 2.99 -6.38
C SER A 206 -11.60 4.10 -7.10
N LEU A 207 -10.93 5.14 -7.62
CA LEU A 207 -11.57 6.18 -8.44
C LEU A 207 -12.00 5.66 -9.81
N LEU A 208 -11.19 4.81 -10.44
CA LEU A 208 -11.55 4.16 -11.70
C LEU A 208 -12.73 3.18 -11.53
N ALA A 209 -12.76 2.43 -10.42
CA ALA A 209 -13.87 1.53 -10.10
C ALA A 209 -15.19 2.28 -9.83
N ILE A 210 -15.14 3.41 -9.13
CA ILE A 210 -16.34 4.24 -8.85
C ILE A 210 -16.82 4.92 -10.14
N HIS A 211 -15.90 5.38 -10.99
CA HIS A 211 -16.27 6.01 -12.28
C HIS A 211 -16.91 5.00 -13.24
N ALA A 212 -16.43 3.75 -13.23
CA ALA A 212 -17.02 2.66 -14.02
C ALA A 212 -18.42 2.26 -13.54
N LEU A 213 -18.72 2.41 -12.24
CA LEU A 213 -20.05 2.12 -11.65
C LEU A 213 -21.05 3.27 -11.82
N THR A 214 -20.58 4.50 -12.07
CA THR A 214 -21.46 5.68 -12.28
C THR A 214 -21.79 5.92 -13.76
N THR A 215 -21.17 5.17 -14.67
CA THR A 215 -21.39 5.26 -16.13
C THR A 215 -22.24 4.08 -16.68
N LEU A 216 -22.77 3.23 -15.82
CA LEU A 216 -23.81 2.22 -16.09
C LEU A 216 -25.16 2.69 -15.54
#